data_24030dc580340ec045512c7bfe8a8963
#
_entry.id   24030dc580340ec045512c7bfe8a8963
#
_cell.length_a   1.000
_cell.length_b   1.000
_cell.length_c   1.000
_cell.angle_alpha   90.00
_cell.angle_beta   90.00
_cell.angle_gamma   90.00
#
_symmetry.space_group_name_H-M   'P 1'
#
loop_
_entity.id
_entity.type
_entity.pdbx_description
1 polymer ?
#
loop_
_entity_poly.entity_id
_entity_poly.type
_entity_poly.pdbx_seq_one_letter_code
_entity_poly.pdbx_strand_id
1 'polypeptide(L)'
;GGIVCERARNLKMKILAYDPFLSEDKSLEMGIEKVEDLENLLPKVDFITLHVPLTDMTRNILSRENLEKTKKGVRIINCARGGLVDEIALSELIKSGHVAGAAFDVFEKEPANDNPLFNLPNVVCTPHLGAATIEAQENVALQVAEQMSNYLLEGAVENALNMPSMSSEEAKVMGPWVKLSQYLGSFAGQMTDEPVKAINILYDGVVSEMNLQALNSSVISGIMSKANPDVNMVSAPIIAKERGIKISTTNQDKAGAFAGYIKVTVVTDNRERSVAGTVFSDGKPRFIQIKGINIDSEIGPHMLYTTNQDVPGIIGVLGKTLGDNNVNIANFTLGRSEAGGQAIALLYVDNTVSSDVIEALKATGVFGQAKALNFEVNETTNQ
;
A
#
# COMPACT_ATOMS: atom_id res chain seq x y z
N GLY A 1 -7.37 -24.59 -5.73
CA GLY A 1 -7.79 -25.29 -6.96
C GLY A 1 -6.62 -26.01 -7.62
N GLY A 2 -5.52 -25.32 -7.96
CA GLY A 2 -4.40 -25.90 -8.71
C GLY A 2 -3.81 -27.18 -8.12
N ILE A 3 -3.57 -27.23 -6.82
CA ILE A 3 -3.06 -28.41 -6.11
C ILE A 3 -4.07 -29.60 -6.22
N VAL A 4 -5.36 -29.31 -6.13
CA VAL A 4 -6.40 -30.36 -6.29
C VAL A 4 -6.42 -30.89 -7.73
N CYS A 5 -6.30 -30.00 -8.72
CA CYS A 5 -6.18 -30.37 -10.13
C CYS A 5 -4.99 -31.32 -10.38
N GLU A 6 -3.81 -30.96 -9.88
CA GLU A 6 -2.60 -31.75 -10.00
C GLU A 6 -2.77 -33.16 -9.38
N ARG A 7 -3.28 -33.23 -8.15
CA ARG A 7 -3.50 -34.49 -7.45
C ARG A 7 -4.55 -35.39 -8.13
N ALA A 8 -5.69 -34.79 -8.53
CA ALA A 8 -6.74 -35.52 -9.22
C ALA A 8 -6.27 -36.06 -10.60
N ARG A 9 -5.48 -35.26 -11.35
CA ARG A 9 -4.87 -35.71 -12.61
C ARG A 9 -3.93 -36.89 -12.39
N ASN A 10 -3.10 -36.85 -11.33
CA ASN A 10 -2.21 -37.95 -10.99
C ASN A 10 -3.00 -39.23 -10.61
N LEU A 11 -4.25 -39.12 -10.16
CA LEU A 11 -5.20 -40.20 -10.00
C LEU A 11 -5.94 -40.59 -11.29
N LYS A 12 -5.51 -40.02 -12.45
CA LYS A 12 -6.07 -40.24 -13.79
C LYS A 12 -7.51 -39.79 -13.98
N MET A 13 -7.96 -38.82 -13.18
CA MET A 13 -9.24 -38.16 -13.39
C MET A 13 -9.13 -37.14 -14.54
N LYS A 14 -10.22 -37.01 -15.32
CA LYS A 14 -10.36 -35.89 -16.26
C LYS A 14 -10.83 -34.66 -15.49
N ILE A 15 -10.19 -33.50 -15.76
CA ILE A 15 -10.45 -32.29 -15.05
C ILE A 15 -10.97 -31.22 -15.99
N LEU A 16 -12.15 -30.70 -15.69
CA LEU A 16 -12.75 -29.51 -16.31
C LEU A 16 -12.68 -28.39 -15.30
N ALA A 17 -12.21 -27.22 -15.71
CA ALA A 17 -12.12 -26.04 -14.85
C ALA A 17 -12.90 -24.86 -15.44
N TYR A 18 -13.75 -24.28 -14.63
CA TYR A 18 -14.36 -22.97 -14.86
C TYR A 18 -13.68 -21.93 -13.96
N ASP A 19 -12.90 -21.05 -14.56
CA ASP A 19 -12.21 -19.95 -13.87
C ASP A 19 -12.02 -18.81 -14.88
N PRO A 20 -12.70 -17.65 -14.70
CA PRO A 20 -12.58 -16.49 -15.60
C PRO A 20 -11.16 -15.93 -15.72
N PHE A 21 -10.28 -16.21 -14.76
CA PHE A 21 -8.91 -15.71 -14.72
C PHE A 21 -7.86 -16.71 -15.22
N LEU A 22 -8.27 -17.94 -15.56
CA LEU A 22 -7.37 -18.96 -16.07
C LEU A 22 -7.13 -18.75 -17.56
N SER A 23 -5.88 -18.55 -17.98
CA SER A 23 -5.52 -18.50 -19.40
C SER A 23 -5.53 -19.88 -20.03
N GLU A 24 -5.71 -19.94 -21.37
CA GLU A 24 -5.64 -21.20 -22.11
C GLU A 24 -4.26 -21.86 -21.99
N ASP A 25 -3.19 -21.06 -22.13
CA ASP A 25 -1.82 -21.57 -22.00
C ASP A 25 -1.57 -22.22 -20.65
N LYS A 26 -2.07 -21.59 -19.58
CA LYS A 26 -1.94 -22.14 -18.23
C LYS A 26 -2.76 -23.41 -18.04
N SER A 27 -3.96 -23.49 -18.62
CA SER A 27 -4.78 -24.72 -18.57
C SER A 27 -4.11 -25.88 -19.30
N LEU A 28 -3.49 -25.61 -20.45
CA LEU A 28 -2.71 -26.59 -21.20
C LEU A 28 -1.48 -27.08 -20.41
N GLU A 29 -0.72 -26.16 -19.82
CA GLU A 29 0.42 -26.49 -18.95
C GLU A 29 0.00 -27.39 -17.79
N MET A 30 -1.13 -27.08 -17.16
CA MET A 30 -1.70 -27.89 -16.08
C MET A 30 -2.32 -29.21 -16.57
N GLY A 31 -2.53 -29.39 -17.86
CA GLY A 31 -3.17 -30.57 -18.45
C GLY A 31 -4.63 -30.70 -18.04
N ILE A 32 -5.37 -29.61 -18.00
CA ILE A 32 -6.81 -29.55 -17.66
C ILE A 32 -7.58 -28.90 -18.82
N GLU A 33 -8.85 -29.23 -18.92
CA GLU A 33 -9.75 -28.64 -19.92
C GLU A 33 -10.43 -27.40 -19.31
N LYS A 34 -10.15 -26.21 -19.88
CA LYS A 34 -10.85 -24.99 -19.51
C LYS A 34 -12.25 -24.97 -20.14
N VAL A 35 -13.24 -24.54 -19.37
CA VAL A 35 -14.62 -24.36 -19.80
C VAL A 35 -15.00 -22.89 -19.61
N GLU A 36 -15.50 -22.24 -20.67
CA GLU A 36 -15.82 -20.80 -20.65
C GLU A 36 -17.08 -20.48 -19.84
N ASP A 37 -18.06 -21.40 -19.83
CA ASP A 37 -19.33 -21.20 -19.13
C ASP A 37 -19.58 -22.32 -18.12
N LEU A 38 -20.00 -21.93 -16.91
CA LEU A 38 -20.34 -22.87 -15.84
C LEU A 38 -21.41 -23.88 -16.30
N GLU A 39 -22.42 -23.45 -17.06
CA GLU A 39 -23.50 -24.29 -17.56
C GLU A 39 -23.01 -25.45 -18.46
N ASN A 40 -21.91 -25.24 -19.18
CA ASN A 40 -21.28 -26.27 -20.00
C ASN A 40 -20.49 -27.28 -19.21
N LEU A 41 -20.15 -26.98 -17.95
CA LEU A 41 -19.44 -27.87 -17.04
C LEU A 41 -20.42 -28.78 -16.27
N LEU A 42 -21.51 -28.23 -15.73
CA LEU A 42 -22.40 -28.86 -14.78
C LEU A 42 -22.92 -30.26 -15.24
N PRO A 43 -23.39 -30.47 -16.49
CA PRO A 43 -23.92 -31.76 -16.94
C PRO A 43 -22.84 -32.80 -17.24
N LYS A 44 -21.57 -32.44 -17.27
CA LYS A 44 -20.47 -33.30 -17.73
C LYS A 44 -19.69 -33.97 -16.59
N VAL A 45 -19.78 -33.46 -15.39
CA VAL A 45 -18.88 -33.83 -14.29
C VAL A 45 -19.55 -34.74 -13.27
N ASP A 46 -18.76 -35.66 -12.69
CA ASP A 46 -19.20 -36.56 -11.65
C ASP A 46 -18.93 -36.01 -10.24
N PHE A 47 -17.98 -35.09 -10.14
CA PHE A 47 -17.62 -34.36 -8.92
C PHE A 47 -17.48 -32.89 -9.22
N ILE A 48 -17.97 -32.04 -8.32
CA ILE A 48 -17.74 -30.60 -8.33
C ILE A 48 -17.04 -30.21 -7.03
N THR A 49 -15.90 -29.51 -7.13
CA THR A 49 -15.20 -28.98 -5.98
C THR A 49 -15.00 -27.45 -6.16
N LEU A 50 -15.28 -26.69 -5.12
CA LEU A 50 -15.24 -25.23 -5.15
C LEU A 50 -13.95 -24.70 -4.53
N HIS A 51 -13.33 -23.71 -5.21
CA HIS A 51 -12.07 -23.10 -4.80
C HIS A 51 -12.05 -21.58 -5.06
N VAL A 52 -13.19 -20.93 -4.96
CA VAL A 52 -13.38 -19.50 -5.21
C VAL A 52 -13.66 -18.76 -3.91
N PRO A 53 -13.31 -17.45 -3.79
CA PRO A 53 -13.74 -16.62 -2.67
C PRO A 53 -15.26 -16.38 -2.75
N LEU A 54 -15.89 -16.02 -1.63
CA LEU A 54 -17.27 -15.55 -1.62
C LEU A 54 -17.28 -14.06 -2.02
N THR A 55 -17.93 -13.76 -3.11
CA THR A 55 -18.17 -12.40 -3.66
C THR A 55 -19.64 -12.33 -4.12
N ASP A 56 -20.09 -11.16 -4.53
CA ASP A 56 -21.43 -11.01 -5.10
C ASP A 56 -21.63 -11.87 -6.36
N MET A 57 -20.56 -12.07 -7.14
CA MET A 57 -20.60 -12.91 -8.36
C MET A 57 -20.57 -14.42 -8.09
N THR A 58 -19.97 -14.84 -6.98
CA THR A 58 -19.81 -16.25 -6.63
C THR A 58 -20.82 -16.72 -5.58
N ARG A 59 -21.59 -15.82 -4.99
CA ARG A 59 -22.65 -16.16 -4.05
C ARG A 59 -23.68 -17.05 -4.77
N ASN A 60 -23.96 -18.21 -4.15
CA ASN A 60 -24.83 -19.21 -4.72
C ASN A 60 -24.45 -19.61 -6.17
N ILE A 61 -23.15 -19.66 -6.47
CA ILE A 61 -22.69 -20.12 -7.79
C ILE A 61 -23.25 -21.53 -8.12
N LEU A 62 -23.46 -22.36 -7.10
CA LEU A 62 -24.28 -23.56 -7.18
C LEU A 62 -25.67 -23.27 -6.56
N SER A 63 -26.43 -22.41 -7.24
CA SER A 63 -27.85 -22.15 -6.95
C SER A 63 -28.71 -23.39 -7.20
N ARG A 64 -29.98 -23.36 -6.76
CA ARG A 64 -30.95 -24.42 -7.11
C ARG A 64 -30.96 -24.74 -8.60
N GLU A 65 -31.04 -23.70 -9.44
CA GLU A 65 -31.09 -23.87 -10.89
C GLU A 65 -29.82 -24.54 -11.43
N ASN A 66 -28.65 -24.16 -10.96
CA ASN A 66 -27.37 -24.75 -11.37
C ASN A 66 -27.21 -26.19 -10.85
N LEU A 67 -27.65 -26.48 -9.63
CA LEU A 67 -27.64 -27.81 -9.06
C LEU A 67 -28.55 -28.77 -9.86
N GLU A 68 -29.71 -28.34 -10.32
CA GLU A 68 -30.63 -29.10 -11.14
C GLU A 68 -30.08 -29.43 -12.55
N LYS A 69 -29.17 -28.59 -13.07
CA LYS A 69 -28.46 -28.83 -14.36
C LYS A 69 -27.32 -29.81 -14.24
N THR A 70 -26.93 -30.19 -13.03
CA THR A 70 -25.85 -31.16 -12.84
C THR A 70 -26.22 -32.57 -13.29
N LYS A 71 -25.18 -33.34 -13.59
CA LYS A 71 -25.37 -34.78 -13.88
C LYS A 71 -25.99 -35.51 -12.68
N LYS A 72 -27.01 -36.33 -12.92
CA LYS A 72 -27.59 -37.17 -11.86
C LYS A 72 -26.52 -38.07 -11.26
N GLY A 73 -26.42 -38.04 -9.93
CA GLY A 73 -25.41 -38.78 -9.19
C GLY A 73 -24.12 -38.00 -8.95
N VAL A 74 -24.10 -36.73 -9.27
CA VAL A 74 -22.96 -35.82 -8.95
C VAL A 74 -22.68 -35.78 -7.45
N ARG A 75 -21.43 -35.49 -7.09
CA ARG A 75 -21.00 -35.25 -5.71
C ARG A 75 -20.44 -33.85 -5.59
N ILE A 76 -20.82 -33.11 -4.53
CA ILE A 76 -20.45 -31.73 -4.32
C ILE A 76 -19.50 -31.63 -3.13
N ILE A 77 -18.37 -30.93 -3.32
CA ILE A 77 -17.35 -30.69 -2.28
C ILE A 77 -17.16 -29.22 -2.09
N ASN A 78 -17.37 -28.70 -0.88
CA ASN A 78 -17.12 -27.31 -0.53
C ASN A 78 -16.27 -27.21 0.73
N CYS A 79 -14.96 -26.99 0.53
CA CYS A 79 -14.01 -26.62 1.59
C CYS A 79 -13.45 -25.21 1.33
N ALA A 80 -14.18 -24.35 0.60
CA ALA A 80 -13.74 -23.02 0.24
C ALA A 80 -14.39 -21.95 1.14
N ARG A 81 -15.65 -21.63 0.89
CA ARG A 81 -16.43 -20.64 1.68
C ARG A 81 -17.91 -21.05 1.74
N GLY A 82 -18.55 -20.75 2.89
CA GLY A 82 -20.00 -20.80 2.99
C GLY A 82 -20.67 -19.80 2.07
N GLY A 83 -21.93 -20.03 1.69
CA GLY A 83 -22.69 -19.18 0.78
C GLY A 83 -22.35 -19.34 -0.71
N LEU A 84 -21.45 -20.24 -1.09
CA LEU A 84 -21.19 -20.59 -2.49
C LEU A 84 -22.23 -21.57 -3.05
N VAL A 85 -22.91 -22.32 -2.20
CA VAL A 85 -23.90 -23.35 -2.54
C VAL A 85 -25.21 -23.03 -1.83
N ASP A 86 -26.33 -23.17 -2.52
CA ASP A 86 -27.66 -23.15 -1.90
C ASP A 86 -27.84 -24.46 -1.10
N GLU A 87 -27.59 -24.38 0.21
CA GLU A 87 -27.59 -25.53 1.13
C GLU A 87 -28.99 -26.18 1.27
N ILE A 88 -30.05 -25.36 1.15
CA ILE A 88 -31.43 -25.84 1.19
C ILE A 88 -31.73 -26.66 -0.07
N ALA A 89 -31.47 -26.09 -1.23
CA ALA A 89 -31.65 -26.78 -2.50
C ALA A 89 -30.82 -28.08 -2.59
N LEU A 90 -29.56 -27.99 -2.16
CA LEU A 90 -28.67 -29.15 -2.13
C LEU A 90 -29.24 -30.28 -1.23
N SER A 91 -29.74 -29.96 -0.05
CA SER A 91 -30.38 -30.91 0.87
C SER A 91 -31.57 -31.63 0.21
N GLU A 92 -32.42 -30.92 -0.50
CA GLU A 92 -33.57 -31.46 -1.22
C GLU A 92 -33.13 -32.38 -2.38
N LEU A 93 -32.13 -31.97 -3.14
CA LEU A 93 -31.58 -32.72 -4.27
C LEU A 93 -30.84 -33.99 -3.82
N ILE A 94 -30.24 -34.02 -2.64
CA ILE A 94 -29.69 -35.22 -2.02
C ILE A 94 -30.83 -36.18 -1.64
N LYS A 95 -31.89 -35.69 -0.97
CA LYS A 95 -33.05 -36.48 -0.58
C LYS A 95 -33.79 -37.06 -1.77
N SER A 96 -33.85 -36.36 -2.89
CA SER A 96 -34.45 -36.89 -4.14
C SER A 96 -33.55 -37.85 -4.90
N GLY A 97 -32.28 -37.97 -4.53
CA GLY A 97 -31.30 -38.81 -5.21
C GLY A 97 -30.76 -38.25 -6.52
N HIS A 98 -30.96 -36.93 -6.79
CA HIS A 98 -30.32 -36.25 -7.91
C HIS A 98 -28.81 -36.06 -7.62
N VAL A 99 -28.47 -35.56 -6.42
CA VAL A 99 -27.10 -35.48 -5.90
C VAL A 99 -26.82 -36.73 -5.07
N ALA A 100 -25.72 -37.43 -5.38
CA ALA A 100 -25.38 -38.70 -4.70
C ALA A 100 -24.77 -38.47 -3.31
N GLY A 101 -24.21 -37.31 -3.03
CA GLY A 101 -23.63 -36.97 -1.73
C GLY A 101 -22.86 -35.64 -1.77
N ALA A 102 -22.48 -35.18 -0.59
CA ALA A 102 -21.72 -33.94 -0.44
C ALA A 102 -20.69 -34.04 0.70
N ALA A 103 -19.66 -33.18 0.62
CA ALA A 103 -18.70 -32.95 1.69
C ALA A 103 -18.50 -31.44 1.92
N PHE A 104 -18.76 -30.98 3.14
CA PHE A 104 -18.75 -29.58 3.49
C PHE A 104 -17.90 -29.33 4.75
N ASP A 105 -16.94 -28.45 4.65
CA ASP A 105 -16.15 -27.91 5.78
C ASP A 105 -16.58 -26.50 6.16
N VAL A 106 -17.42 -25.85 5.33
CA VAL A 106 -17.81 -24.44 5.45
C VAL A 106 -19.33 -24.29 5.21
N PHE A 107 -19.95 -23.34 5.89
CA PHE A 107 -21.41 -23.15 5.87
C PHE A 107 -21.76 -21.65 5.74
N GLU A 108 -22.96 -21.37 5.24
CA GLU A 108 -23.43 -19.99 5.08
C GLU A 108 -23.44 -19.24 6.43
N LYS A 109 -23.81 -19.93 7.51
CA LYS A 109 -23.74 -19.42 8.88
C LYS A 109 -22.81 -20.28 9.72
N GLU A 110 -21.78 -19.66 10.26
CA GLU A 110 -20.80 -20.31 11.15
C GLU A 110 -20.74 -19.60 12.52
N PRO A 111 -20.62 -20.33 13.65
CA PRO A 111 -20.66 -21.80 13.77
C PRO A 111 -22.01 -22.39 13.34
N ALA A 112 -21.96 -23.46 12.55
CA ALA A 112 -23.16 -24.15 12.08
C ALA A 112 -23.68 -25.09 13.18
N ASN A 113 -24.73 -24.67 13.88
CA ASN A 113 -25.37 -25.47 14.92
C ASN A 113 -26.61 -26.25 14.39
N ASP A 114 -27.27 -25.68 13.39
CA ASP A 114 -28.44 -26.25 12.73
C ASP A 114 -28.32 -25.98 11.22
N ASN A 115 -28.16 -27.02 10.43
CA ASN A 115 -27.96 -26.90 8.98
C ASN A 115 -28.73 -27.99 8.26
N PRO A 116 -29.39 -27.71 7.12
CA PRO A 116 -30.19 -28.68 6.35
C PRO A 116 -29.40 -29.86 5.81
N LEU A 117 -28.09 -29.78 5.75
CA LEU A 117 -27.17 -30.83 5.31
C LEU A 117 -26.83 -31.82 6.43
N PHE A 118 -27.06 -31.47 7.70
CA PHE A 118 -26.75 -32.35 8.81
C PHE A 118 -27.67 -33.57 8.84
N ASN A 119 -27.13 -34.67 9.29
CA ASN A 119 -27.83 -35.96 9.40
C ASN A 119 -28.33 -36.58 8.07
N LEU A 120 -27.89 -36.06 6.93
CA LEU A 120 -28.13 -36.69 5.65
C LEU A 120 -27.14 -37.88 5.47
N PRO A 121 -27.61 -39.07 5.03
CA PRO A 121 -26.79 -40.31 5.05
C PRO A 121 -25.55 -40.23 4.14
N ASN A 122 -25.58 -39.40 3.12
CA ASN A 122 -24.51 -39.28 2.13
C ASN A 122 -23.76 -37.94 2.21
N VAL A 123 -23.80 -37.28 3.37
CA VAL A 123 -23.14 -35.99 3.58
C VAL A 123 -22.12 -36.11 4.71
N VAL A 124 -20.93 -35.59 4.46
CA VAL A 124 -19.88 -35.42 5.47
C VAL A 124 -19.73 -33.94 5.77
N CYS A 125 -19.83 -33.58 7.04
CA CYS A 125 -19.67 -32.21 7.50
C CYS A 125 -18.55 -32.13 8.54
N THR A 126 -17.70 -31.11 8.43
CA THR A 126 -16.66 -30.78 9.41
C THR A 126 -16.79 -29.31 9.83
N PRO A 127 -16.38 -28.92 11.05
CA PRO A 127 -16.61 -27.59 11.57
C PRO A 127 -15.49 -26.60 11.17
N HIS A 128 -15.26 -26.41 9.87
CA HIS A 128 -14.26 -25.50 9.31
C HIS A 128 -12.84 -25.81 9.79
N LEU A 129 -12.38 -27.03 9.52
CA LEU A 129 -11.10 -27.58 10.01
C LEU A 129 -9.91 -27.28 9.11
N GLY A 130 -10.07 -26.65 7.94
CA GLY A 130 -9.00 -26.46 6.96
C GLY A 130 -7.73 -25.81 7.52
N ALA A 131 -7.86 -24.87 8.46
CA ALA A 131 -6.74 -24.22 9.14
C ALA A 131 -6.53 -24.72 10.59
N ALA A 132 -7.27 -25.72 11.04
CA ALA A 132 -7.24 -26.22 12.42
C ALA A 132 -6.41 -27.51 12.59
N THR A 133 -5.77 -28.02 11.54
CA THR A 133 -4.83 -29.14 11.64
C THR A 133 -3.53 -28.66 12.30
N ILE A 134 -2.82 -29.55 12.98
CA ILE A 134 -1.54 -29.26 13.64
C ILE A 134 -0.54 -28.67 12.62
N GLU A 135 -0.43 -29.30 11.45
CA GLU A 135 0.47 -28.85 10.37
C GLU A 135 0.10 -27.47 9.85
N ALA A 136 -1.21 -27.17 9.72
CA ALA A 136 -1.65 -25.86 9.25
C ALA A 136 -1.31 -24.76 10.29
N GLN A 137 -1.52 -25.05 11.58
CA GLN A 137 -1.21 -24.10 12.67
C GLN A 137 0.30 -23.85 12.77
N GLU A 138 1.13 -24.88 12.68
CA GLU A 138 2.59 -24.76 12.69
C GLU A 138 3.07 -23.96 11.49
N ASN A 139 2.61 -24.28 10.27
CA ASN A 139 2.99 -23.57 9.06
C ASN A 139 2.57 -22.10 9.08
N VAL A 140 1.35 -21.79 9.54
CA VAL A 140 0.88 -20.40 9.66
C VAL A 140 1.72 -19.63 10.68
N ALA A 141 2.03 -20.24 11.84
CA ALA A 141 2.85 -19.61 12.86
C ALA A 141 4.26 -19.27 12.33
N LEU A 142 4.89 -20.22 11.63
CA LEU A 142 6.20 -20.00 11.00
C LEU A 142 6.15 -18.90 9.94
N GLN A 143 5.18 -18.96 9.01
CA GLN A 143 5.05 -17.96 7.96
C GLN A 143 4.80 -16.54 8.52
N VAL A 144 3.94 -16.41 9.54
CA VAL A 144 3.69 -15.12 10.18
C VAL A 144 4.96 -14.60 10.86
N ALA A 145 5.71 -15.47 11.56
CA ALA A 145 6.97 -15.09 12.20
C ALA A 145 8.01 -14.63 11.18
N GLU A 146 8.14 -15.32 10.04
CA GLU A 146 9.03 -14.95 8.95
C GLU A 146 8.62 -13.61 8.32
N GLN A 147 7.34 -13.43 8.00
CA GLN A 147 6.82 -12.19 7.41
C GLN A 147 6.99 -11.00 8.35
N MET A 148 6.74 -11.18 9.65
CA MET A 148 6.98 -10.14 10.66
C MET A 148 8.48 -9.80 10.76
N SER A 149 9.35 -10.80 10.75
CA SER A 149 10.80 -10.60 10.80
C SER A 149 11.29 -9.83 9.56
N ASN A 150 10.84 -10.23 8.36
CA ASN A 150 11.18 -9.57 7.11
C ASN A 150 10.69 -8.11 7.09
N TYR A 151 9.49 -7.86 7.61
CA TYR A 151 8.98 -6.49 7.73
C TYR A 151 9.82 -5.64 8.69
N LEU A 152 10.15 -6.16 9.87
CA LEU A 152 10.88 -5.41 10.89
C LEU A 152 12.35 -5.19 10.54
N LEU A 153 12.98 -6.15 9.87
CA LEU A 153 14.42 -6.10 9.54
C LEU A 153 14.69 -5.46 8.17
N GLU A 154 13.84 -5.72 7.19
CA GLU A 154 14.09 -5.37 5.79
C GLU A 154 13.00 -4.45 5.19
N GLY A 155 11.91 -4.20 5.91
CA GLY A 155 10.78 -3.42 5.41
C GLY A 155 9.93 -4.14 4.36
N ALA A 156 10.14 -5.45 4.16
CA ALA A 156 9.34 -6.24 3.22
C ALA A 156 7.90 -6.39 3.71
N VAL A 157 6.94 -6.26 2.80
CA VAL A 157 5.51 -6.40 3.09
C VAL A 157 4.96 -7.56 2.28
N GLU A 158 4.72 -8.69 2.93
CA GLU A 158 4.19 -9.89 2.30
C GLU A 158 2.81 -10.23 2.86
N ASN A 159 1.85 -10.52 1.98
CA ASN A 159 0.49 -10.93 2.34
C ASN A 159 -0.26 -9.98 3.30
N ALA A 160 0.10 -8.71 3.37
CA ALA A 160 -0.63 -7.73 4.17
C ALA A 160 -2.03 -7.46 3.56
N LEU A 161 -3.06 -7.37 4.41
CA LEU A 161 -4.43 -7.11 3.98
C LEU A 161 -4.67 -5.63 3.62
N ASN A 162 -3.88 -4.74 4.17
CA ASN A 162 -4.09 -3.29 4.17
C ASN A 162 -2.90 -2.49 3.64
N MET A 163 -1.90 -3.16 3.13
CA MET A 163 -0.73 -2.55 2.49
C MET A 163 -0.40 -3.27 1.18
N PRO A 164 0.14 -2.56 0.17
CA PRO A 164 0.67 -3.20 -1.03
C PRO A 164 1.81 -4.15 -0.68
N SER A 165 1.86 -5.31 -1.34
CA SER A 165 2.98 -6.24 -1.19
C SER A 165 4.27 -5.63 -1.74
N MET A 166 5.36 -5.90 -1.06
CA MET A 166 6.72 -5.46 -1.41
C MET A 166 7.71 -6.52 -0.94
N SER A 167 8.41 -7.15 -1.87
CA SER A 167 9.45 -8.15 -1.55
C SER A 167 10.64 -7.50 -0.84
N SER A 168 11.50 -8.31 -0.19
CA SER A 168 12.73 -7.82 0.45
C SER A 168 13.68 -7.13 -0.54
N GLU A 169 13.75 -7.60 -1.78
CA GLU A 169 14.57 -6.96 -2.82
C GLU A 169 13.99 -5.61 -3.23
N GLU A 170 12.68 -5.54 -3.45
CA GLU A 170 12.00 -4.27 -3.73
C GLU A 170 12.10 -3.29 -2.55
N ALA A 171 12.01 -3.76 -1.32
CA ALA A 171 12.15 -2.93 -0.12
C ALA A 171 13.52 -2.24 -0.05
N LYS A 172 14.60 -2.93 -0.41
CA LYS A 172 15.96 -2.34 -0.47
C LYS A 172 16.07 -1.22 -1.50
N VAL A 173 15.47 -1.40 -2.68
CA VAL A 173 15.48 -0.40 -3.75
C VAL A 173 14.50 0.74 -3.46
N MET A 174 13.31 0.42 -2.96
CA MET A 174 12.25 1.39 -2.70
C MET A 174 12.42 2.13 -1.37
N GLY A 175 13.09 1.54 -0.37
CA GLY A 175 13.21 2.11 0.97
C GLY A 175 13.64 3.58 0.99
N PRO A 176 14.71 3.98 0.28
CA PRO A 176 15.11 5.37 0.15
C PRO A 176 14.04 6.28 -0.46
N TRP A 177 13.26 5.78 -1.44
CA TRP A 177 12.19 6.52 -2.10
C TRP A 177 10.94 6.64 -1.23
N VAL A 178 10.61 5.61 -0.45
CA VAL A 178 9.54 5.67 0.58
C VAL A 178 9.90 6.72 1.63
N LYS A 179 11.15 6.72 2.10
CA LYS A 179 11.67 7.70 3.06
C LYS A 179 11.64 9.11 2.48
N LEU A 180 12.10 9.30 1.22
CA LEU A 180 11.98 10.57 0.51
C LEU A 180 10.52 11.03 0.42
N SER A 181 9.60 10.14 0.06
CA SER A 181 8.16 10.44 -0.04
C SER A 181 7.60 10.95 1.29
N GLN A 182 7.98 10.33 2.39
CA GLN A 182 7.61 10.75 3.74
C GLN A 182 8.17 12.14 4.06
N TYR A 183 9.42 12.40 3.74
CA TYR A 183 10.04 13.71 3.97
C TYR A 183 9.41 14.81 3.13
N LEU A 184 9.14 14.57 1.85
CA LEU A 184 8.45 15.53 0.98
C LEU A 184 7.04 15.83 1.51
N GLY A 185 6.32 14.78 1.93
CA GLY A 185 5.02 14.92 2.58
C GLY A 185 5.10 15.73 3.87
N SER A 186 6.02 15.37 4.76
CA SER A 186 6.22 16.06 6.04
C SER A 186 6.61 17.53 5.84
N PHE A 187 7.54 17.83 4.91
CA PHE A 187 7.86 19.20 4.55
C PHE A 187 6.62 19.97 4.11
N ALA A 188 5.87 19.43 3.14
CA ALA A 188 4.67 20.07 2.62
C ALA A 188 3.61 20.28 3.70
N GLY A 189 3.39 19.30 4.57
CA GLY A 189 2.45 19.38 5.70
C GLY A 189 2.87 20.42 6.73
N GLN A 190 4.15 20.43 7.13
CA GLN A 190 4.67 21.44 8.07
C GLN A 190 4.59 22.85 7.50
N MET A 191 4.78 23.03 6.19
CA MET A 191 4.69 24.33 5.52
C MET A 191 3.24 24.80 5.28
N THR A 192 2.24 23.93 5.48
CA THR A 192 0.84 24.24 5.22
C THR A 192 0.10 24.51 6.52
N ASP A 193 -0.53 25.68 6.62
CA ASP A 193 -1.30 26.15 7.78
C ASP A 193 -2.80 26.31 7.46
N GLU A 194 -3.21 25.93 6.25
CA GLU A 194 -4.59 25.98 5.74
C GLU A 194 -5.11 24.56 5.43
N PRO A 195 -6.43 24.33 5.38
CA PRO A 195 -6.98 23.05 4.97
C PRO A 195 -6.50 22.63 3.58
N VAL A 196 -6.03 21.39 3.46
CA VAL A 196 -5.56 20.82 2.18
C VAL A 196 -6.78 20.40 1.35
N LYS A 197 -6.86 20.85 0.10
CA LYS A 197 -7.90 20.47 -0.87
C LYS A 197 -7.45 19.42 -1.86
N ALA A 198 -6.19 19.53 -2.31
CA ALA A 198 -5.64 18.55 -3.23
C ALA A 198 -4.15 18.32 -2.97
N ILE A 199 -3.70 17.12 -3.32
CA ILE A 199 -2.31 16.69 -3.30
C ILE A 199 -2.00 16.16 -4.71
N ASN A 200 -1.08 16.81 -5.42
CA ASN A 200 -0.61 16.39 -6.72
C ASN A 200 0.80 15.84 -6.58
N ILE A 201 1.02 14.60 -7.00
CA ILE A 201 2.30 13.92 -6.89
C ILE A 201 2.78 13.57 -8.29
N LEU A 202 3.98 14.03 -8.62
CA LEU A 202 4.62 13.72 -9.88
C LEU A 202 5.83 12.85 -9.63
N TYR A 203 5.92 11.75 -10.37
CA TYR A 203 7.02 10.82 -10.41
C TYR A 203 7.70 10.92 -11.77
N ASP A 204 9.01 11.08 -11.78
CA ASP A 204 9.81 11.21 -13.01
C ASP A 204 11.00 10.24 -13.00
N GLY A 205 11.28 9.61 -14.14
CA GLY A 205 12.37 8.66 -14.31
C GLY A 205 12.14 7.34 -13.58
N VAL A 206 13.21 6.72 -13.07
CA VAL A 206 13.18 5.36 -12.50
C VAL A 206 12.12 5.14 -11.42
N VAL A 207 11.76 6.17 -10.66
CA VAL A 207 10.76 6.07 -9.61
C VAL A 207 9.34 5.91 -10.16
N SER A 208 9.08 6.29 -11.42
CA SER A 208 7.77 6.18 -12.05
C SER A 208 7.35 4.72 -12.33
N GLU A 209 8.31 3.80 -12.35
CA GLU A 209 8.09 2.36 -12.56
C GLU A 209 7.94 1.56 -11.27
N MET A 210 8.11 2.20 -10.10
CA MET A 210 8.03 1.57 -8.79
C MET A 210 6.58 1.42 -8.31
N ASN A 211 6.40 0.80 -7.15
CA ASN A 211 5.09 0.69 -6.49
C ASN A 211 4.59 2.07 -6.00
N LEU A 212 3.92 2.80 -6.88
CA LEU A 212 3.44 4.16 -6.59
C LEU A 212 2.40 4.23 -5.48
N GLN A 213 1.69 3.13 -5.20
CA GLN A 213 0.71 3.11 -4.11
C GLN A 213 1.39 3.26 -2.75
N ALA A 214 2.52 2.58 -2.54
CA ALA A 214 3.31 2.71 -1.32
C ALA A 214 3.88 4.15 -1.17
N LEU A 215 4.42 4.71 -2.26
CA LEU A 215 4.95 6.07 -2.29
C LEU A 215 3.87 7.12 -2.03
N ASN A 216 2.69 7.00 -2.68
CA ASN A 216 1.55 7.87 -2.43
C ASN A 216 1.12 7.84 -0.95
N SER A 217 0.99 6.64 -0.38
CA SER A 217 0.62 6.47 1.03
C SER A 217 1.62 7.14 1.97
N SER A 218 2.91 7.05 1.66
CA SER A 218 3.99 7.68 2.41
C SER A 218 3.93 9.21 2.33
N VAL A 219 3.72 9.78 1.14
CA VAL A 219 3.54 11.24 0.96
C VAL A 219 2.35 11.74 1.77
N ILE A 220 1.18 11.06 1.65
CA ILE A 220 -0.05 11.49 2.34
C ILE A 220 0.14 11.39 3.86
N SER A 221 0.73 10.31 4.36
CA SER A 221 1.07 10.14 5.77
C SER A 221 1.94 11.29 6.27
N GLY A 222 3.01 11.63 5.54
CA GLY A 222 3.88 12.74 5.87
C GLY A 222 3.15 14.09 5.92
N ILE A 223 2.25 14.38 4.97
CA ILE A 223 1.46 15.63 4.98
C ILE A 223 0.55 15.71 6.21
N MET A 224 -0.06 14.59 6.60
CA MET A 224 -1.06 14.55 7.67
C MET A 224 -0.47 14.43 9.07
N SER A 225 0.77 13.95 9.20
CA SER A 225 1.43 13.69 10.49
C SER A 225 1.53 14.93 11.39
N LYS A 226 1.64 16.15 10.81
CA LYS A 226 1.63 17.41 11.58
C LYS A 226 0.31 17.62 12.33
N ALA A 227 -0.82 17.28 11.72
CA ALA A 227 -2.15 17.48 12.29
C ALA A 227 -2.62 16.31 13.15
N ASN A 228 -2.10 15.12 12.89
CA ASN A 228 -2.42 13.90 13.63
C ASN A 228 -1.20 12.95 13.59
N PRO A 229 -0.42 12.87 14.69
CA PRO A 229 0.75 12.01 14.79
C PRO A 229 0.47 10.51 14.62
N ASP A 230 -0.77 10.06 14.89
CA ASP A 230 -1.14 8.65 14.78
C ASP A 230 -1.40 8.20 13.33
N VAL A 231 -1.38 9.13 12.37
CA VAL A 231 -1.57 8.81 10.94
C VAL A 231 -0.33 8.13 10.40
N ASN A 232 -0.55 6.98 9.78
CA ASN A 232 0.49 6.17 9.16
C ASN A 232 0.15 5.86 7.68
N MET A 233 1.02 5.16 6.98
CA MET A 233 0.86 4.83 5.56
C MET A 233 -0.43 4.03 5.25
N VAL A 234 -0.97 3.30 6.23
CA VAL A 234 -2.20 2.51 6.07
C VAL A 234 -3.44 3.40 6.19
N SER A 235 -3.49 4.22 7.25
CA SER A 235 -4.65 5.06 7.56
C SER A 235 -4.73 6.34 6.72
N ALA A 236 -3.59 6.89 6.28
CA ALA A 236 -3.52 8.18 5.60
C ALA A 236 -4.39 8.28 4.33
N PRO A 237 -4.38 7.31 3.39
CA PRO A 237 -5.23 7.36 2.21
C PRO A 237 -6.73 7.35 2.53
N ILE A 238 -7.12 6.60 3.56
CA ILE A 238 -8.52 6.50 4.01
C ILE A 238 -8.96 7.84 4.58
N ILE A 239 -8.18 8.40 5.51
CA ILE A 239 -8.46 9.69 6.15
C ILE A 239 -8.48 10.82 5.11
N ALA A 240 -7.57 10.81 4.13
CA ALA A 240 -7.56 11.80 3.05
C ALA A 240 -8.86 11.75 2.24
N LYS A 241 -9.34 10.55 1.92
CA LYS A 241 -10.61 10.34 1.20
C LYS A 241 -11.81 10.83 2.04
N GLU A 242 -11.86 10.50 3.33
CA GLU A 242 -12.92 10.94 4.25
C GLU A 242 -12.96 12.47 4.39
N ARG A 243 -11.79 13.13 4.35
CA ARG A 243 -11.69 14.59 4.38
C ARG A 243 -11.93 15.25 3.02
N GLY A 244 -12.23 14.49 1.98
CA GLY A 244 -12.48 15.00 0.63
C GLY A 244 -11.25 15.57 -0.08
N ILE A 245 -10.04 15.19 0.35
CA ILE A 245 -8.79 15.63 -0.28
C ILE A 245 -8.64 14.91 -1.62
N LYS A 246 -8.51 15.66 -2.70
CA LYS A 246 -8.27 15.11 -4.04
C LYS A 246 -6.80 14.74 -4.18
N ILE A 247 -6.51 13.49 -4.57
CA ILE A 247 -5.15 13.01 -4.81
C ILE A 247 -5.02 12.74 -6.31
N SER A 248 -4.01 13.33 -6.94
CA SER A 248 -3.65 13.05 -8.33
C SER A 248 -2.19 12.63 -8.44
N THR A 249 -1.95 11.65 -9.30
CA THR A 249 -0.62 11.11 -9.58
C THR A 249 -0.33 11.28 -11.07
N THR A 250 0.84 11.80 -11.39
CA THR A 250 1.34 11.95 -12.75
C THR A 250 2.67 11.24 -12.87
N ASN A 251 2.78 10.38 -13.88
CA ASN A 251 4.01 9.66 -14.22
C ASN A 251 4.58 10.25 -15.50
N GLN A 252 5.87 10.46 -15.52
CA GLN A 252 6.61 10.84 -16.73
C GLN A 252 8.00 10.22 -16.70
N ASP A 253 8.57 10.07 -17.87
CA ASP A 253 9.97 9.65 -18.05
C ASP A 253 10.64 10.68 -18.96
N LYS A 254 11.13 11.74 -18.34
CA LYS A 254 11.85 12.79 -19.07
C LYS A 254 13.32 12.70 -18.71
N ALA A 255 14.16 12.62 -19.74
CA ALA A 255 15.59 12.74 -19.55
C ALA A 255 15.92 14.05 -18.83
N GLY A 256 16.56 13.94 -17.67
CA GLY A 256 16.88 15.07 -16.78
C GLY A 256 18.22 14.92 -16.11
N ALA A 257 18.52 15.81 -15.17
CA ALA A 257 19.77 15.79 -14.40
C ALA A 257 19.82 14.65 -13.35
N PHE A 258 18.67 14.09 -13.00
CA PHE A 258 18.53 13.03 -11.99
C PHE A 258 18.00 11.76 -12.65
N ALA A 259 18.40 10.60 -12.14
CA ALA A 259 17.84 9.30 -12.58
C ALA A 259 16.33 9.19 -12.32
N GLY A 260 15.84 9.91 -11.33
CA GLY A 260 14.43 10.08 -11.03
C GLY A 260 14.22 11.11 -9.93
N TYR A 261 13.01 11.64 -9.80
CA TYR A 261 12.65 12.53 -8.69
C TYR A 261 11.13 12.45 -8.40
N ILE A 262 10.77 12.88 -7.20
CA ILE A 262 9.38 13.01 -6.76
C ILE A 262 9.12 14.50 -6.51
N LYS A 263 7.99 15.01 -7.03
CA LYS A 263 7.50 16.35 -6.73
C LYS A 263 6.12 16.26 -6.09
N VAL A 264 5.99 16.84 -4.91
CA VAL A 264 4.74 16.92 -4.16
C VAL A 264 4.25 18.37 -4.21
N THR A 265 2.99 18.56 -4.61
CA THR A 265 2.33 19.86 -4.64
C THR A 265 1.07 19.79 -3.79
N VAL A 266 0.99 20.63 -2.76
CA VAL A 266 -0.20 20.77 -1.90
C VAL A 266 -0.96 22.02 -2.31
N VAL A 267 -2.26 21.84 -2.55
CA VAL A 267 -3.19 22.89 -2.95
C VAL A 267 -4.16 23.18 -1.80
N THR A 268 -4.25 24.45 -1.43
CA THR A 268 -5.24 24.99 -0.47
C THR A 268 -6.18 25.96 -1.19
N ASP A 269 -7.06 26.65 -0.48
CA ASP A 269 -7.93 27.66 -1.09
C ASP A 269 -7.17 28.83 -1.70
N ASN A 270 -6.06 29.22 -1.06
CA ASN A 270 -5.37 30.47 -1.38
C ASN A 270 -3.97 30.26 -1.95
N ARG A 271 -3.41 29.05 -1.86
CA ARG A 271 -1.99 28.81 -2.14
C ARG A 271 -1.75 27.43 -2.74
N GLU A 272 -0.73 27.41 -3.58
CA GLU A 272 -0.11 26.19 -4.08
C GLU A 272 1.36 26.17 -3.63
N ARG A 273 1.80 25.05 -3.08
CA ARG A 273 3.18 24.89 -2.60
C ARG A 273 3.75 23.57 -3.09
N SER A 274 4.93 23.65 -3.69
CA SER A 274 5.60 22.45 -4.20
C SER A 274 6.97 22.25 -3.56
N VAL A 275 7.32 20.99 -3.37
CA VAL A 275 8.65 20.53 -2.98
C VAL A 275 9.00 19.32 -3.83
N ALA A 276 10.25 19.23 -4.27
CA ALA A 276 10.75 18.07 -4.99
C ALA A 276 12.05 17.54 -4.36
N GLY A 277 12.24 16.24 -4.50
CA GLY A 277 13.41 15.56 -3.98
C GLY A 277 13.81 14.38 -4.85
N THR A 278 15.02 13.90 -4.67
CA THR A 278 15.58 12.73 -5.32
C THR A 278 16.36 11.89 -4.33
N VAL A 279 16.70 10.67 -4.74
CA VAL A 279 17.62 9.79 -4.03
C VAL A 279 18.93 9.77 -4.79
N PHE A 280 20.03 10.10 -4.13
CA PHE A 280 21.36 10.06 -4.73
C PHE A 280 21.91 8.63 -4.79
N SER A 281 23.00 8.43 -5.50
CA SER A 281 23.64 7.12 -5.67
C SER A 281 24.13 6.48 -4.36
N ASP A 282 24.29 7.28 -3.30
CA ASP A 282 24.61 6.84 -1.94
C ASP A 282 23.36 6.37 -1.15
N GLY A 283 22.19 6.35 -1.80
CA GLY A 283 20.92 5.99 -1.19
C GLY A 283 20.30 7.07 -0.30
N LYS A 284 20.90 8.27 -0.22
CA LYS A 284 20.41 9.33 0.65
C LYS A 284 19.38 10.23 -0.05
N PRO A 285 18.21 10.45 0.56
CA PRO A 285 17.22 11.41 0.10
C PRO A 285 17.72 12.85 0.22
N ARG A 286 17.39 13.70 -0.76
CA ARG A 286 17.70 15.14 -0.76
C ARG A 286 16.54 15.94 -1.31
N PHE A 287 16.36 17.16 -0.80
CA PHE A 287 15.50 18.16 -1.43
C PHE A 287 16.26 18.83 -2.58
N ILE A 288 15.63 18.86 -3.76
CA ILE A 288 16.23 19.44 -4.98
C ILE A 288 15.51 20.69 -5.48
N GLN A 289 14.25 20.90 -5.06
CA GLN A 289 13.50 22.10 -5.44
C GLN A 289 12.43 22.43 -4.39
N ILE A 290 12.27 23.72 -4.07
CA ILE A 290 11.19 24.22 -3.21
C ILE A 290 10.56 25.43 -3.91
N LYS A 291 9.24 25.47 -4.08
CA LYS A 291 8.50 26.54 -4.78
C LYS A 291 9.11 26.91 -6.15
N GLY A 292 9.60 25.92 -6.89
CA GLY A 292 10.25 26.13 -8.19
C GLY A 292 11.69 26.61 -8.13
N ILE A 293 12.24 26.93 -6.95
CA ILE A 293 13.64 27.34 -6.76
C ILE A 293 14.48 26.08 -6.53
N ASN A 294 15.51 25.89 -7.36
CA ASN A 294 16.43 24.77 -7.23
C ASN A 294 17.32 24.92 -6.01
N ILE A 295 17.51 23.84 -5.30
CA ILE A 295 18.40 23.70 -4.14
C ILE A 295 19.06 22.31 -4.20
N ASP A 296 20.03 22.05 -3.36
CA ASP A 296 20.57 20.72 -3.08
C ASP A 296 20.80 20.62 -1.57
N SER A 297 19.82 20.06 -0.87
CA SER A 297 19.86 20.03 0.60
C SER A 297 19.73 18.64 1.15
N GLU A 298 20.66 18.28 2.01
CA GLU A 298 20.51 17.13 2.89
C GLU A 298 19.32 17.33 3.84
N ILE A 299 18.74 16.23 4.27
CA ILE A 299 17.59 16.22 5.17
C ILE A 299 18.08 15.79 6.54
N GLY A 300 18.05 16.70 7.49
CA GLY A 300 18.39 16.44 8.89
C GLY A 300 17.17 16.43 9.80
N PRO A 301 17.30 15.92 11.05
CA PRO A 301 16.20 15.88 12.01
C PRO A 301 15.65 17.26 12.36
N HIS A 302 16.49 18.27 12.41
CA HIS A 302 16.13 19.66 12.72
C HIS A 302 16.56 20.56 11.58
N MET A 303 15.62 21.24 10.97
CA MET A 303 15.91 22.15 9.87
C MET A 303 15.23 23.49 10.08
N LEU A 304 15.86 24.53 9.54
CA LEU A 304 15.31 25.88 9.48
C LEU A 304 15.09 26.28 8.02
N TYR A 305 13.86 26.61 7.69
CA TYR A 305 13.48 27.15 6.39
C TYR A 305 13.29 28.66 6.49
N THR A 306 13.93 29.42 5.60
CA THR A 306 13.70 30.86 5.49
C THR A 306 13.52 31.32 4.04
N THR A 307 12.81 32.43 3.84
CA THR A 307 12.70 33.09 2.55
C THR A 307 13.09 34.57 2.71
N ASN A 308 13.77 35.12 1.72
CA ASN A 308 14.21 36.52 1.69
C ASN A 308 14.36 37.04 0.26
N GLN A 309 14.56 38.33 0.08
CA GLN A 309 15.12 38.88 -1.16
C GLN A 309 16.62 38.58 -1.24
N ASP A 310 17.11 38.26 -2.45
CA ASP A 310 18.54 38.00 -2.67
C ASP A 310 19.35 39.28 -2.64
N VAL A 311 19.76 39.71 -1.44
CA VAL A 311 20.57 40.89 -1.21
C VAL A 311 21.80 40.58 -0.34
N PRO A 312 22.90 41.32 -0.46
CA PRO A 312 24.07 41.13 0.37
C PRO A 312 23.76 41.24 1.87
N GLY A 313 24.47 40.44 2.68
CA GLY A 313 24.38 40.48 4.14
C GLY A 313 23.40 39.50 4.79
N ILE A 314 22.48 38.89 4.06
CA ILE A 314 21.47 37.97 4.57
C ILE A 314 22.08 36.78 5.35
N ILE A 315 23.12 36.17 4.80
CA ILE A 315 23.81 35.03 5.44
C ILE A 315 24.42 35.49 6.78
N GLY A 316 24.97 36.69 6.84
CA GLY A 316 25.54 37.26 8.05
C GLY A 316 24.48 37.49 9.14
N VAL A 317 23.32 38.02 8.77
CA VAL A 317 22.19 38.21 9.70
C VAL A 317 21.70 36.87 10.21
N LEU A 318 21.53 35.90 9.34
CA LEU A 318 21.06 34.53 9.69
C LEU A 318 22.04 33.84 10.64
N GLY A 319 23.34 33.81 10.25
CA GLY A 319 24.39 33.16 11.06
C GLY A 319 24.59 33.84 12.42
N LYS A 320 24.54 35.20 12.46
CA LYS A 320 24.62 35.92 13.73
C LYS A 320 23.44 35.64 14.65
N THR A 321 22.22 35.68 14.13
CA THR A 321 21.01 35.40 14.93
C THR A 321 21.02 34.00 15.48
N LEU A 322 21.41 33.00 14.70
CA LEU A 322 21.50 31.60 15.16
C LEU A 322 22.62 31.42 16.19
N GLY A 323 23.79 31.99 15.93
CA GLY A 323 24.95 31.93 16.86
C GLY A 323 24.68 32.59 18.21
N ASP A 324 24.06 33.76 18.20
CA ASP A 324 23.66 34.50 19.43
C ASP A 324 22.64 33.71 20.28
N ASN A 325 21.92 32.75 19.65
CA ASN A 325 20.96 31.87 20.30
C ASN A 325 21.48 30.43 20.48
N ASN A 326 22.78 30.19 20.37
CA ASN A 326 23.43 28.88 20.52
C ASN A 326 22.90 27.79 19.59
N VAL A 327 22.45 28.14 18.40
CA VAL A 327 22.05 27.17 17.36
C VAL A 327 23.22 27.01 16.38
N ASN A 328 23.78 25.81 16.35
CA ASN A 328 24.86 25.45 15.42
C ASN A 328 24.30 25.01 14.07
N ILE A 329 24.97 25.43 12.99
CA ILE A 329 24.59 25.10 11.61
C ILE A 329 25.47 23.94 11.13
N ALA A 330 24.87 22.78 10.88
CA ALA A 330 25.55 21.60 10.34
C ALA A 330 25.68 21.68 8.81
N ASN A 331 24.64 22.14 8.12
CA ASN A 331 24.64 22.34 6.66
C ASN A 331 23.82 23.59 6.30
N PHE A 332 24.25 24.29 5.26
CA PHE A 332 23.59 25.51 4.78
C PHE A 332 23.42 25.46 3.26
N THR A 333 22.18 25.49 2.81
CA THR A 333 21.86 25.52 1.39
C THR A 333 21.05 26.76 1.05
N LEU A 334 21.47 27.46 0.00
CA LEU A 334 20.79 28.65 -0.53
C LEU A 334 20.41 28.43 -1.99
N GLY A 335 19.16 28.66 -2.31
CA GLY A 335 18.66 28.74 -3.67
C GLY A 335 18.05 30.10 -3.96
N ARG A 336 18.07 30.53 -5.23
CA ARG A 336 17.41 31.77 -5.67
C ARG A 336 16.74 31.59 -7.04
N SER A 337 15.66 32.33 -7.27
CA SER A 337 15.00 32.34 -8.59
C SER A 337 15.88 32.99 -9.65
N GLU A 338 16.44 34.17 -9.32
CA GLU A 338 17.34 34.97 -10.15
C GLU A 338 18.13 35.91 -9.24
N ALA A 339 19.15 36.60 -9.78
CA ALA A 339 19.90 37.57 -9.03
C ALA A 339 19.00 38.73 -8.58
N GLY A 340 18.97 39.02 -7.28
CA GLY A 340 18.10 40.03 -6.66
C GLY A 340 16.63 39.59 -6.52
N GLY A 341 16.29 38.41 -6.93
CA GLY A 341 14.93 37.84 -6.83
C GLY A 341 14.62 37.20 -5.47
N GLN A 342 13.66 36.29 -5.46
CA GLN A 342 13.31 35.51 -4.27
C GLN A 342 14.40 34.48 -3.98
N ALA A 343 14.81 34.38 -2.73
CA ALA A 343 15.76 33.38 -2.24
C ALA A 343 15.14 32.52 -1.13
N ILE A 344 15.63 31.32 -1.04
CA ILE A 344 15.26 30.32 -0.01
C ILE A 344 16.57 29.86 0.63
N ALA A 345 16.62 29.87 1.97
CA ALA A 345 17.65 29.14 2.69
C ALA A 345 17.02 27.97 3.44
N LEU A 346 17.67 26.81 3.35
CA LEU A 346 17.35 25.61 4.11
C LEU A 346 18.61 25.17 4.86
N LEU A 347 18.52 25.19 6.19
CA LEU A 347 19.63 24.89 7.08
C LEU A 347 19.34 23.59 7.83
N TYR A 348 20.32 22.71 7.90
CA TYR A 348 20.35 21.64 8.87
C TYR A 348 21.05 22.15 10.12
N VAL A 349 20.42 22.04 11.28
CA VAL A 349 20.91 22.52 12.57
C VAL A 349 20.95 21.40 13.60
N ASP A 350 21.85 21.49 14.59
CA ASP A 350 22.08 20.38 15.53
C ASP A 350 20.90 20.19 16.50
N ASN A 351 20.13 21.24 16.78
CA ASN A 351 19.04 21.21 17.74
C ASN A 351 17.77 21.84 17.18
N THR A 352 16.63 21.48 17.77
CA THR A 352 15.34 22.11 17.43
C THR A 352 15.40 23.61 17.60
N VAL A 353 15.02 24.36 16.57
CA VAL A 353 14.93 25.82 16.60
C VAL A 353 13.71 26.24 17.40
N SER A 354 13.92 27.00 18.49
CA SER A 354 12.84 27.45 19.36
C SER A 354 11.98 28.56 18.70
N SER A 355 10.79 28.77 19.25
CA SER A 355 9.91 29.90 18.85
C SER A 355 10.59 31.23 18.98
N ASP A 356 11.41 31.44 20.02
CA ASP A 356 12.11 32.69 20.29
C ASP A 356 13.13 33.02 19.21
N VAL A 357 13.84 32.00 18.70
CA VAL A 357 14.78 32.18 17.57
C VAL A 357 14.03 32.51 16.28
N ILE A 358 12.87 31.86 16.03
CA ILE A 358 12.02 32.20 14.89
C ILE A 358 11.52 33.63 14.96
N GLU A 359 11.08 34.09 16.14
CA GLU A 359 10.65 35.49 16.34
C GLU A 359 11.83 36.48 16.21
N ALA A 360 13.02 36.15 16.71
CA ALA A 360 14.21 36.93 16.53
C ALA A 360 14.57 37.10 15.05
N LEU A 361 14.48 36.04 14.24
CA LEU A 361 14.68 36.09 12.80
C LEU A 361 13.64 36.98 12.12
N LYS A 362 12.38 36.87 12.46
CA LYS A 362 11.30 37.72 11.91
C LYS A 362 11.49 39.19 12.28
N ALA A 363 11.91 39.45 13.52
CA ALA A 363 12.14 40.79 14.03
C ALA A 363 13.24 41.56 13.27
N THR A 364 14.14 40.88 12.56
CA THR A 364 15.14 41.51 11.70
C THR A 364 14.51 42.23 10.51
N GLY A 365 13.27 41.91 10.14
CA GLY A 365 12.56 42.42 8.96
C GLY A 365 13.12 41.97 7.61
N VAL A 366 14.13 41.10 7.62
CA VAL A 366 14.84 40.66 6.42
C VAL A 366 14.22 39.42 5.80
N PHE A 367 13.62 38.58 6.65
CA PHE A 367 13.05 37.29 6.23
C PHE A 367 11.52 37.38 6.02
N GLY A 368 11.05 37.00 4.84
CA GLY A 368 9.62 36.93 4.55
C GLY A 368 8.93 35.78 5.27
N GLN A 369 9.65 34.67 5.44
CA GLN A 369 9.25 33.52 6.25
C GLN A 369 10.46 33.00 7.02
N ALA A 370 10.21 32.51 8.25
CA ALA A 370 11.13 31.68 9.01
C ALA A 370 10.33 30.60 9.70
N LYS A 371 10.70 29.33 9.53
CA LYS A 371 9.98 28.19 10.07
C LYS A 371 10.91 27.05 10.44
N ALA A 372 10.80 26.58 11.68
CA ALA A 372 11.46 25.35 12.12
C ALA A 372 10.73 24.14 11.52
N LEU A 373 11.49 23.17 11.04
CA LEU A 373 11.01 21.91 10.48
C LEU A 373 11.68 20.77 11.22
N ASN A 374 10.89 19.75 11.56
CA ASN A 374 11.38 18.57 12.23
C ASN A 374 11.04 17.33 11.41
N PHE A 375 12.01 16.42 11.28
CA PHE A 375 11.87 15.18 10.54
C PHE A 375 12.31 14.00 11.41
N GLU A 376 11.60 12.90 11.35
CA GLU A 376 12.04 11.64 11.94
C GLU A 376 13.10 11.01 11.05
N VAL A 377 14.36 11.35 11.32
CA VAL A 377 15.50 10.74 10.65
C VAL A 377 15.99 9.59 11.52
N ASN A 378 15.62 8.35 11.18
CA ASN A 378 16.25 7.18 11.79
C ASN A 378 17.72 7.21 11.36
N GLU A 379 18.61 7.50 12.29
CA GLU A 379 20.04 7.24 12.13
C GLU A 379 20.18 5.74 11.96
N THR A 380 20.34 5.28 10.73
CA THR A 380 20.89 3.94 10.48
C THR A 380 22.28 3.96 11.08
N THR A 381 22.42 3.36 12.26
CA THR A 381 23.70 3.05 12.87
C THR A 381 24.50 2.24 11.84
N ASN A 382 25.42 2.92 11.15
CA ASN A 382 26.52 2.25 10.49
C ASN A 382 27.35 1.56 11.57
N GLN A 383 27.13 0.27 11.79
CA GLN A 383 28.12 -0.63 12.37
C GLN A 383 28.56 -1.64 11.32
#